data_52cca6bbbb1cbe83c30961d1fe0d67b7
#
_entry.id   52cca6bbbb1cbe83c30961d1fe0d67b7
#
_cell.length_a   1.000
_cell.length_b   1.000
_cell.length_c   1.000
_cell.angle_alpha   90.00
_cell.angle_beta   90.00
_cell.angle_gamma   90.00
#
_symmetry.space_group_name_H-M   'P 1'
#
loop_
_entity.id
_entity.type
_entity.pdbx_description
1 polymer ?
#
loop_
_entity_poly.entity_id
_entity_poly.type
_entity_poly.pdbx_seq_one_letter_code
_entity_poly.pdbx_strand_id
1 'polypeptide(L)'
;MLLKRFYDEALAQASYLVGAETTDEALVIDPTRDVEPYRVAAASEGLRITHVTETHIHADFLSGARELVRRTGARLLLSAEGDSDWQYRIGASDRAELLRDGDSFAVGEIRLDVRHMPGHTPEHLIFFVTDGSAADRPLGVFSGDFIFVGDVGRPDLLERAANVTGTMEASARALYRSLRQMREYPEYLQVWPGHGAGSACGKALGALPSTTLGYERLFNWAFQEADEEQFVRSVLAGQAEPPRYFGRMKLLNRDGAPPIPETAPRAVDASRLATALGEGSATVLDTRSSADFAKGFIPGTINIPSGRNFATWAGSLLSPERDVILVLGGGGEARSHVLLRELSLVGIDRVIGWAEVDVLDGWRRLGRSLECVRALGAQAVAELRDATVIDVRAQFEWDAGRIPGARHLFLGDLPDATDDLPRDRPLVVACQGGSRSSIGASLLRARGFNNVINFSGGFAEWQRSGLPVETTKVSPDPR
;
A
#
# COMPACT_ATOMS: atom_id res chain seq x y z
N MET A 1 16.49 9.44 25.72
CA MET A 1 16.11 8.77 24.46
C MET A 1 15.38 9.73 23.54
N LEU A 2 15.81 9.86 22.29
CA LEU A 2 15.10 10.55 21.22
C LEU A 2 14.22 9.59 20.46
N LEU A 3 12.96 9.97 20.13
CA LEU A 3 12.07 9.22 19.27
C LEU A 3 11.54 10.13 18.16
N LYS A 4 11.80 9.77 16.90
CA LYS A 4 11.21 10.43 15.73
C LYS A 4 10.39 9.44 14.93
N ARG A 5 9.13 9.80 14.64
CA ARG A 5 8.25 9.07 13.75
C ARG A 5 8.31 9.70 12.35
N PHE A 6 8.51 8.87 11.34
CA PHE A 6 8.34 9.23 9.94
C PHE A 6 7.03 8.62 9.45
N TYR A 7 6.31 9.36 8.65
CA TYR A 7 5.01 8.90 8.16
C TYR A 7 4.89 9.16 6.66
N ASP A 8 4.65 8.10 5.91
CA ASP A 8 4.36 8.18 4.49
C ASP A 8 2.84 8.21 4.28
N GLU A 9 2.32 9.37 3.85
CA GLU A 9 0.88 9.58 3.67
C GLU A 9 0.29 8.73 2.54
N ALA A 10 1.07 8.39 1.50
CA ALA A 10 0.61 7.61 0.36
C ALA A 10 0.36 6.13 0.72
N LEU A 11 1.14 5.60 1.66
CA LEU A 11 1.04 4.22 2.14
C LEU A 11 0.42 4.12 3.53
N ALA A 12 0.18 5.26 4.20
CA ALA A 12 -0.20 5.33 5.61
C ALA A 12 0.76 4.55 6.53
N GLN A 13 2.06 4.52 6.17
CA GLN A 13 3.10 3.73 6.82
C GLN A 13 3.91 4.59 7.77
N ALA A 14 4.22 4.07 8.96
CA ALA A 14 5.06 4.69 9.96
C ALA A 14 6.37 3.91 10.14
N SER A 15 7.48 4.63 10.21
CA SER A 15 8.78 4.13 10.60
C SER A 15 9.37 5.00 11.69
N TYR A 16 10.38 4.50 12.39
CA TYR A 16 10.87 5.17 13.60
C TYR A 16 12.38 5.26 13.61
N LEU A 17 12.89 6.40 14.11
CA LEU A 17 14.27 6.55 14.52
C LEU A 17 14.32 6.71 16.03
N VAL A 18 15.08 5.84 16.68
CA VAL A 18 15.30 5.82 18.13
C VAL A 18 16.75 6.19 18.38
N GLY A 19 16.99 7.32 19.05
CA GLY A 19 18.32 7.85 19.32
C GLY A 19 18.74 7.71 20.78
N ALA A 20 19.93 7.15 20.99
CA ALA A 20 20.63 7.06 22.24
C ALA A 20 21.54 8.29 22.39
N GLU A 21 21.10 9.26 23.19
CA GLU A 21 21.73 10.59 23.27
C GLU A 21 23.06 10.58 24.01
N THR A 22 23.35 9.53 24.82
CA THR A 22 24.60 9.41 25.56
C THR A 22 25.74 8.81 24.74
N THR A 23 25.44 8.10 23.66
CA THR A 23 26.43 7.41 22.81
C THR A 23 26.41 7.88 21.36
N ASP A 24 25.56 8.85 21.02
CA ASP A 24 25.33 9.36 19.66
C ASP A 24 24.97 8.24 18.65
N GLU A 25 24.30 7.18 19.13
CA GLU A 25 23.86 6.05 18.30
C GLU A 25 22.38 6.11 18.00
N ALA A 26 21.97 5.56 16.87
CA ALA A 26 20.56 5.47 16.49
C ALA A 26 20.21 4.14 15.86
N LEU A 27 18.97 3.71 16.12
CA LEU A 27 18.27 2.62 15.46
C LEU A 27 17.20 3.18 14.52
N VAL A 28 17.04 2.58 13.35
CA VAL A 28 15.87 2.80 12.49
C VAL A 28 15.06 1.52 12.40
N ILE A 29 13.73 1.64 12.60
CA ILE A 29 12.77 0.54 12.55
C ILE A 29 11.84 0.75 11.35
N ASP A 30 11.65 -0.30 10.53
CA ASP A 30 10.79 -0.36 9.35
C ASP A 30 11.04 0.79 8.34
N PRO A 31 12.29 1.06 7.93
CA PRO A 31 12.57 2.17 7.02
C PRO A 31 11.94 1.94 5.64
N THR A 32 11.33 3.00 5.09
CA THR A 32 10.93 3.01 3.67
C THR A 32 12.16 3.01 2.77
N ARG A 33 11.98 2.67 1.50
CA ARG A 33 13.05 2.59 0.50
C ARG A 33 13.81 3.90 0.30
N ASP A 34 13.14 5.05 0.49
CA ASP A 34 13.80 6.36 0.54
C ASP A 34 14.46 6.56 1.90
N VAL A 35 15.76 6.32 1.98
CA VAL A 35 16.52 6.34 3.24
C VAL A 35 17.06 7.70 3.63
N GLU A 36 16.99 8.71 2.75
CA GLU A 36 17.54 10.04 3.03
C GLU A 36 16.87 10.75 4.21
N PRO A 37 15.55 10.70 4.41
CA PRO A 37 14.93 11.32 5.57
C PRO A 37 15.51 10.84 6.91
N TYR A 38 15.84 9.55 7.04
CA TYR A 38 16.43 9.01 8.27
C TYR A 38 17.85 9.50 8.47
N ARG A 39 18.67 9.51 7.40
CA ARG A 39 20.05 9.98 7.45
C ARG A 39 20.14 11.46 7.81
N VAL A 40 19.31 12.30 7.19
CA VAL A 40 19.22 13.74 7.47
C VAL A 40 18.76 13.97 8.91
N ALA A 41 17.74 13.24 9.36
CA ALA A 41 17.23 13.41 10.73
C ALA A 41 18.26 12.95 11.79
N ALA A 42 18.96 11.85 11.58
CA ALA A 42 20.03 11.41 12.48
C ALA A 42 21.15 12.44 12.53
N ALA A 43 21.63 12.89 11.38
CA ALA A 43 22.70 13.88 11.29
C ALA A 43 22.32 15.22 11.94
N SER A 44 21.07 15.67 11.82
CA SER A 44 20.59 16.92 12.45
C SER A 44 20.58 16.87 13.98
N GLU A 45 20.50 15.66 14.55
CA GLU A 45 20.56 15.43 16.00
C GLU A 45 21.96 15.00 16.47
N GLY A 46 22.96 15.00 15.58
CA GLY A 46 24.32 14.54 15.90
C GLY A 46 24.45 13.03 16.06
N LEU A 47 23.45 12.24 15.63
CA LEU A 47 23.40 10.81 15.81
C LEU A 47 23.98 10.07 14.59
N ARG A 48 24.53 8.88 14.84
CA ARG A 48 24.96 7.92 13.82
C ARG A 48 24.00 6.73 13.80
N ILE A 49 23.43 6.40 12.64
CA ILE A 49 22.63 5.19 12.49
C ILE A 49 23.57 3.98 12.57
N THR A 50 23.48 3.22 13.66
CA THR A 50 24.30 2.05 13.97
C THR A 50 23.53 0.74 13.88
N HIS A 51 22.21 0.80 13.93
CA HIS A 51 21.31 -0.34 13.85
C HIS A 51 20.11 -0.05 12.95
N VAL A 52 19.69 -1.08 12.22
CA VAL A 52 18.47 -1.08 11.40
C VAL A 52 17.74 -2.38 11.64
N THR A 53 16.43 -2.34 11.82
CA THR A 53 15.59 -3.53 11.98
C THR A 53 14.27 -3.41 11.27
N GLU A 54 13.60 -4.53 11.08
CA GLU A 54 12.24 -4.64 10.58
C GLU A 54 11.40 -5.45 11.55
N THR A 55 10.14 -5.06 11.70
CA THR A 55 9.17 -5.83 12.51
C THR A 55 8.76 -7.11 11.78
N HIS A 56 8.67 -7.07 10.46
CA HIS A 56 8.26 -8.20 9.61
C HIS A 56 8.65 -7.99 8.14
N ILE A 57 8.44 -9.00 7.30
CA ILE A 57 8.58 -8.89 5.85
C ILE A 57 7.38 -8.11 5.29
N HIS A 58 7.58 -6.83 5.01
CA HIS A 58 6.53 -5.95 4.50
C HIS A 58 6.02 -6.39 3.12
N ALA A 59 4.70 -6.34 2.93
CA ALA A 59 4.06 -6.65 1.66
C ALA A 59 3.55 -5.40 0.93
N ASP A 60 3.42 -4.29 1.60
CA ASP A 60 2.78 -3.06 1.11
C ASP A 60 3.78 -2.04 0.53
N PHE A 61 5.07 -2.14 0.87
CA PHE A 61 6.14 -1.30 0.32
C PHE A 61 7.48 -2.03 0.26
N LEU A 62 8.42 -1.49 -0.51
CA LEU A 62 9.81 -1.94 -0.48
C LEU A 62 10.57 -1.30 0.68
N SER A 63 11.16 -2.14 1.50
CA SER A 63 12.00 -1.73 2.62
C SER A 63 13.31 -1.09 2.16
N GLY A 64 13.72 -0.08 2.92
CA GLY A 64 15.02 0.57 2.81
C GLY A 64 16.09 0.00 3.74
N ALA A 65 15.80 -1.05 4.52
CA ALA A 65 16.72 -1.53 5.56
C ALA A 65 18.10 -1.88 5.00
N ARG A 66 18.17 -2.67 3.94
CA ARG A 66 19.45 -3.04 3.31
C ARG A 66 20.17 -1.86 2.66
N GLU A 67 19.43 -0.94 2.06
CA GLU A 67 20.02 0.27 1.48
C GLU A 67 20.56 1.19 2.57
N LEU A 68 19.85 1.33 3.68
CA LEU A 68 20.32 2.13 4.82
C LEU A 68 21.58 1.53 5.42
N VAL A 69 21.63 0.20 5.59
CA VAL A 69 22.85 -0.52 6.02
C VAL A 69 24.01 -0.29 5.06
N ARG A 70 23.77 -0.39 3.77
CA ARG A 70 24.80 -0.16 2.74
C ARG A 70 25.38 1.26 2.82
N ARG A 71 24.57 2.27 3.12
CA ARG A 71 24.99 3.68 3.20
C ARG A 71 25.62 4.09 4.52
N THR A 72 25.28 3.40 5.61
CA THR A 72 25.71 3.79 6.96
C THR A 72 26.71 2.82 7.59
N GLY A 73 26.77 1.58 7.10
CA GLY A 73 27.52 0.50 7.75
C GLY A 73 26.86 -0.03 9.01
N ALA A 74 25.60 0.30 9.27
CA ALA A 74 24.83 -0.17 10.42
C ALA A 74 24.70 -1.69 10.46
N ARG A 75 24.44 -2.25 11.64
CA ARG A 75 24.06 -3.66 11.82
C ARG A 75 22.62 -3.84 11.36
N LEU A 76 22.34 -4.88 10.57
CA LEU A 76 21.02 -5.28 10.17
C LEU A 76 20.48 -6.36 11.10
N LEU A 77 19.34 -6.13 11.72
CA LEU A 77 18.70 -7.07 12.65
C LEU A 77 17.37 -7.52 12.02
N LEU A 78 17.21 -8.82 11.79
CA LEU A 78 16.04 -9.37 11.10
C LEU A 78 15.49 -10.58 11.87
N SER A 79 14.21 -10.89 11.68
CA SER A 79 13.59 -12.05 12.30
C SER A 79 14.20 -13.36 11.81
N ALA A 80 14.46 -14.28 12.76
CA ALA A 80 14.79 -15.68 12.50
C ALA A 80 13.55 -16.59 12.55
N GLU A 81 12.40 -16.02 12.89
CA GLU A 81 11.14 -16.75 13.04
C GLU A 81 10.45 -16.98 11.69
N GLY A 82 9.35 -17.71 11.69
CA GLY A 82 8.62 -18.07 10.49
C GLY A 82 9.12 -19.38 9.86
N ASP A 83 8.38 -19.83 8.85
CA ASP A 83 8.74 -20.99 8.03
C ASP A 83 9.68 -20.60 6.88
N SER A 84 10.07 -21.58 6.05
CA SER A 84 11.01 -21.37 4.93
C SER A 84 10.56 -20.30 3.91
N ASP A 85 9.27 -20.03 3.81
CA ASP A 85 8.72 -19.02 2.90
C ASP A 85 8.68 -17.62 3.51
N TRP A 86 8.86 -17.54 4.84
CA TRP A 86 8.85 -16.31 5.63
C TRP A 86 10.15 -16.01 6.35
N GLN A 87 11.24 -16.69 6.01
CA GLN A 87 12.56 -16.34 6.48
C GLN A 87 13.27 -15.44 5.48
N TYR A 88 13.91 -14.39 5.99
CA TYR A 88 14.75 -13.52 5.16
C TYR A 88 15.88 -14.33 4.52
N ARG A 89 16.07 -14.12 3.21
CA ARG A 89 17.22 -14.67 2.50
C ARG A 89 18.39 -13.72 2.64
N ILE A 90 19.32 -14.08 3.51
CA ILE A 90 20.47 -13.26 3.84
C ILE A 90 21.63 -13.62 2.91
N GLY A 91 22.08 -12.64 2.14
CA GLY A 91 23.29 -12.75 1.36
C GLY A 91 24.54 -12.54 2.22
N ALA A 92 25.68 -13.06 1.78
CA ALA A 92 26.96 -12.89 2.48
C ALA A 92 27.35 -11.41 2.70
N SER A 93 26.81 -10.49 1.90
CA SER A 93 27.03 -9.04 1.99
C SER A 93 26.15 -8.36 3.05
N ASP A 94 25.05 -8.96 3.48
CA ASP A 94 24.05 -8.29 4.31
C ASP A 94 24.49 -8.11 5.75
N ARG A 95 25.40 -8.97 6.23
CA ARG A 95 25.90 -8.94 7.63
C ARG A 95 24.76 -8.89 8.65
N ALA A 96 23.64 -9.56 8.34
CA ALA A 96 22.47 -9.55 9.19
C ALA A 96 22.65 -10.47 10.40
N GLU A 97 22.19 -9.98 11.53
CA GLU A 97 21.99 -10.76 12.76
C GLU A 97 20.53 -11.18 12.85
N LEU A 98 20.28 -12.44 13.16
CA LEU A 98 18.94 -12.99 13.25
C LEU A 98 18.45 -12.98 14.70
N LEU A 99 17.29 -12.37 14.92
CA LEU A 99 16.63 -12.23 16.21
C LEU A 99 15.54 -13.29 16.40
N ARG A 100 15.45 -13.81 17.60
CA ARG A 100 14.45 -14.78 18.05
C ARG A 100 13.61 -14.23 19.19
N ASP A 101 12.52 -14.91 19.50
CA ASP A 101 11.74 -14.62 20.69
C ASP A 101 12.61 -14.68 21.96
N GLY A 102 12.49 -13.67 22.81
CA GLY A 102 13.27 -13.55 24.04
C GLY A 102 14.67 -12.94 23.89
N ASP A 103 15.15 -12.70 22.66
CA ASP A 103 16.41 -11.98 22.47
C ASP A 103 16.30 -10.53 22.93
N SER A 104 17.45 -9.91 23.14
CA SER A 104 17.56 -8.47 23.38
C SER A 104 18.83 -7.92 22.77
N PHE A 105 18.78 -6.66 22.36
CA PHE A 105 19.95 -5.92 21.90
C PHE A 105 19.94 -4.49 22.46
N ALA A 106 21.07 -3.81 22.37
CA ALA A 106 21.22 -2.46 22.88
C ALA A 106 21.72 -1.51 21.80
N VAL A 107 21.23 -0.27 21.87
CA VAL A 107 21.68 0.87 21.08
C VAL A 107 22.06 1.94 22.10
N GLY A 108 23.36 2.06 22.41
CA GLY A 108 23.82 2.81 23.55
C GLY A 108 23.15 2.34 24.86
N GLU A 109 22.54 3.29 25.58
CA GLU A 109 21.79 3.02 26.82
C GLU A 109 20.37 2.46 26.60
N ILE A 110 19.91 2.41 25.37
CA ILE A 110 18.56 1.94 25.04
C ILE A 110 18.58 0.43 24.83
N ARG A 111 17.77 -0.31 25.59
CA ARG A 111 17.58 -1.74 25.43
C ARG A 111 16.29 -2.03 24.67
N LEU A 112 16.36 -2.94 23.71
CA LEU A 112 15.22 -3.49 23.00
C LEU A 112 15.06 -4.97 23.29
N ASP A 113 13.92 -5.36 23.85
CA ASP A 113 13.57 -6.75 24.13
C ASP A 113 12.63 -7.26 23.05
N VAL A 114 12.98 -8.35 22.40
CA VAL A 114 12.31 -8.91 21.22
C VAL A 114 11.23 -9.90 21.64
N ARG A 115 10.05 -9.82 21.02
CA ARG A 115 8.99 -10.82 21.14
C ARG A 115 8.44 -11.20 19.80
N HIS A 116 8.27 -12.50 19.58
CA HIS A 116 7.63 -13.07 18.40
C HIS A 116 6.11 -13.05 18.57
N MET A 117 5.42 -12.30 17.73
CA MET A 117 3.96 -12.12 17.75
C MET A 117 3.35 -12.43 16.38
N PRO A 118 3.28 -13.73 16.02
CA PRO A 118 2.76 -14.16 14.73
C PRO A 118 1.26 -13.91 14.59
N GLY A 119 0.82 -13.75 13.34
CA GLY A 119 -0.59 -13.62 12.99
C GLY A 119 -0.80 -12.74 11.76
N HIS A 120 -0.30 -11.52 11.75
CA HIS A 120 -0.23 -10.71 10.52
C HIS A 120 0.73 -11.37 9.51
N THR A 121 1.94 -11.65 9.95
CA THR A 121 2.89 -12.54 9.27
C THR A 121 3.45 -13.57 10.25
N PRO A 122 3.97 -14.72 9.78
CA PRO A 122 4.48 -15.78 10.64
C PRO A 122 5.74 -15.41 11.43
N GLU A 123 6.58 -14.51 10.88
CA GLU A 123 7.88 -14.13 11.45
C GLU A 123 7.83 -12.81 12.22
N HIS A 124 6.65 -12.23 12.44
CA HIS A 124 6.47 -10.89 12.99
C HIS A 124 7.08 -10.74 14.39
N LEU A 125 7.94 -9.73 14.55
CA LEU A 125 8.54 -9.32 15.81
C LEU A 125 7.98 -8.00 16.29
N ILE A 126 7.92 -7.82 17.61
CA ILE A 126 7.70 -6.52 18.25
C ILE A 126 8.89 -6.22 19.17
N PHE A 127 9.14 -4.94 19.41
CA PHE A 127 10.29 -4.48 20.16
C PHE A 127 9.85 -3.64 21.36
N PHE A 128 10.00 -4.17 22.57
CA PHE A 128 9.83 -3.39 23.80
C PHE A 128 11.06 -2.53 24.02
N VAL A 129 10.89 -1.24 24.24
CA VAL A 129 11.99 -0.30 24.42
C VAL A 129 12.09 0.17 25.85
N THR A 130 13.29 0.08 26.41
CA THR A 130 13.66 0.60 27.75
C THR A 130 14.76 1.64 27.57
N ASP A 131 14.50 2.86 28.03
CA ASP A 131 15.51 3.89 28.17
C ASP A 131 16.28 3.67 29.48
N GLY A 132 17.42 3.01 29.40
CA GLY A 132 18.22 2.65 30.58
C GLY A 132 18.79 3.85 31.33
N SER A 133 18.77 5.06 30.74
CA SER A 133 19.13 6.28 31.46
C SER A 133 18.00 6.81 32.35
N ALA A 134 16.77 6.43 32.10
CA ALA A 134 15.58 6.94 32.78
C ALA A 134 14.85 5.89 33.63
N ALA A 135 14.87 4.61 33.20
CA ALA A 135 14.07 3.56 33.85
C ALA A 135 14.69 2.15 33.66
N ASP A 136 14.25 1.21 34.48
CA ASP A 136 14.60 -0.23 34.41
C ASP A 136 13.51 -1.07 33.74
N ARG A 137 12.42 -0.43 33.29
CA ARG A 137 11.23 -1.06 32.69
C ARG A 137 10.92 -0.46 31.32
N PRO A 138 10.30 -1.25 30.42
CA PRO A 138 9.96 -0.76 29.10
C PRO A 138 8.97 0.41 29.16
N LEU A 139 9.24 1.44 28.39
CA LEU A 139 8.38 2.62 28.18
C LEU A 139 7.24 2.30 27.22
N GLY A 140 7.50 1.49 26.20
CA GLY A 140 6.55 1.18 25.15
C GLY A 140 7.04 0.09 24.22
N VAL A 141 6.29 -0.11 23.14
CA VAL A 141 6.52 -1.16 22.15
C VAL A 141 6.32 -0.65 20.73
N PHE A 142 7.25 -0.96 19.86
CA PHE A 142 7.07 -0.86 18.42
C PHE A 142 6.34 -2.12 17.97
N SER A 143 5.06 -1.98 17.66
CA SER A 143 4.16 -3.10 17.40
C SER A 143 4.11 -3.54 15.95
N GLY A 144 4.72 -2.77 15.02
CA GLY A 144 4.57 -3.06 13.59
C GLY A 144 3.10 -3.20 13.21
N ASP A 145 2.79 -4.27 12.49
CA ASP A 145 1.44 -4.59 12.02
C ASP A 145 0.73 -5.62 12.93
N PHE A 146 1.11 -5.68 14.19
CA PHE A 146 0.44 -6.52 15.18
C PHE A 146 -0.72 -5.81 15.86
N ILE A 147 -0.47 -4.65 16.49
CA ILE A 147 -1.48 -3.82 17.15
C ILE A 147 -1.45 -2.43 16.53
N PHE A 148 -2.61 -1.99 16.03
CA PHE A 148 -2.87 -0.63 15.58
C PHE A 148 -3.72 0.13 16.58
N VAL A 149 -3.93 1.41 16.34
CA VAL A 149 -4.92 2.19 17.12
C VAL A 149 -6.33 1.73 16.73
N GLY A 150 -7.00 1.05 17.64
CA GLY A 150 -8.37 0.57 17.48
C GLY A 150 -8.55 -0.67 16.62
N ASP A 151 -7.47 -1.24 16.06
CA ASP A 151 -7.54 -2.40 15.18
C ASP A 151 -6.29 -3.29 15.34
N VAL A 152 -6.21 -4.37 14.57
CA VAL A 152 -5.08 -5.29 14.50
C VAL A 152 -4.73 -5.61 13.05
N GLY A 153 -3.51 -6.07 12.80
CA GLY A 153 -3.07 -6.48 11.47
C GLY A 153 -3.91 -7.63 10.91
N ARG A 154 -4.16 -7.58 9.61
CA ARG A 154 -4.96 -8.59 8.92
C ARG A 154 -4.18 -9.89 8.72
N PRO A 155 -4.75 -11.05 9.05
CA PRO A 155 -4.04 -12.35 8.94
C PRO A 155 -4.22 -13.05 7.58
N ASP A 156 -5.01 -12.49 6.66
CA ASP A 156 -5.38 -13.12 5.39
C ASP A 156 -4.44 -12.80 4.21
N LEU A 157 -3.45 -11.92 4.42
CA LEU A 157 -2.53 -11.50 3.36
C LEU A 157 -1.72 -12.64 2.75
N LEU A 158 -1.33 -13.63 3.56
CA LEU A 158 -0.64 -14.84 3.12
C LEU A 158 -1.41 -15.57 2.02
N GLU A 159 -2.69 -15.81 2.27
CA GLU A 159 -3.52 -16.56 1.35
C GLU A 159 -3.89 -15.74 0.12
N ARG A 160 -4.31 -14.49 0.33
CA ARG A 160 -4.83 -13.65 -0.76
C ARG A 160 -3.75 -13.01 -1.62
N ALA A 161 -2.60 -12.64 -1.06
CA ALA A 161 -1.52 -12.01 -1.81
C ALA A 161 -0.46 -12.99 -2.31
N ALA A 162 -0.23 -14.11 -1.60
CA ALA A 162 0.78 -15.11 -1.94
C ALA A 162 0.19 -16.42 -2.51
N ASN A 163 -1.14 -16.53 -2.65
CA ASN A 163 -1.86 -17.73 -3.13
C ASN A 163 -1.55 -19.01 -2.35
N VAL A 164 -1.30 -18.89 -1.04
CA VAL A 164 -1.04 -20.04 -0.15
C VAL A 164 -2.35 -20.43 0.52
N THR A 165 -3.12 -21.33 -0.08
CA THR A 165 -4.45 -21.73 0.38
C THR A 165 -4.45 -22.34 1.79
N GLY A 166 -5.46 -21.97 2.61
CA GLY A 166 -5.73 -22.56 3.92
C GLY A 166 -4.90 -22.00 5.08
N THR A 167 -4.23 -20.88 4.89
CA THR A 167 -3.37 -20.28 5.94
C THR A 167 -4.04 -19.18 6.76
N MET A 168 -5.07 -18.49 6.24
CA MET A 168 -5.65 -17.33 6.90
C MET A 168 -6.30 -17.66 8.24
N GLU A 169 -6.97 -18.81 8.37
CA GLU A 169 -7.57 -19.22 9.64
C GLU A 169 -6.51 -19.55 10.70
N ALA A 170 -5.44 -20.26 10.31
CA ALA A 170 -4.31 -20.56 11.20
C ALA A 170 -3.61 -19.27 11.66
N SER A 171 -3.41 -18.30 10.76
CA SER A 171 -2.85 -16.99 11.05
C SER A 171 -3.76 -16.17 11.98
N ALA A 172 -5.07 -16.19 11.77
CA ALA A 172 -6.04 -15.53 12.65
C ALA A 172 -6.01 -16.11 14.08
N ARG A 173 -5.91 -17.43 14.21
CA ARG A 173 -5.74 -18.10 15.51
C ARG A 173 -4.39 -17.77 16.17
N ALA A 174 -3.32 -17.67 15.39
CA ALA A 174 -2.02 -17.23 15.89
C ALA A 174 -2.10 -15.79 16.41
N LEU A 175 -2.73 -14.87 15.66
CA LEU A 175 -2.96 -13.49 16.06
C LEU A 175 -3.74 -13.40 17.39
N TYR A 176 -4.80 -14.20 17.51
CA TYR A 176 -5.57 -14.26 18.75
C TYR A 176 -4.71 -14.65 19.95
N ARG A 177 -3.89 -15.71 19.83
CA ARG A 177 -2.97 -16.13 20.89
C ARG A 177 -1.93 -15.08 21.22
N SER A 178 -1.35 -14.43 20.22
CA SER A 178 -0.40 -13.31 20.39
C SER A 178 -1.04 -12.14 21.16
N LEU A 179 -2.29 -11.77 20.84
CA LEU A 179 -3.02 -10.73 21.57
C LEU A 179 -3.30 -11.09 23.03
N ARG A 180 -3.54 -12.39 23.32
CA ARG A 180 -3.73 -12.85 24.70
C ARG A 180 -2.46 -12.69 25.55
N GLN A 181 -1.28 -12.93 24.99
CA GLN A 181 -0.01 -12.70 25.66
C GLN A 181 0.17 -11.24 26.07
N MET A 182 -0.29 -10.28 25.23
CA MET A 182 -0.21 -8.86 25.54
C MET A 182 -1.01 -8.44 26.79
N ARG A 183 -1.92 -9.26 27.27
CA ARG A 183 -2.65 -9.01 28.52
C ARG A 183 -1.79 -9.09 29.78
N GLU A 184 -0.62 -9.71 29.70
CA GLU A 184 0.32 -9.86 30.81
C GLU A 184 1.21 -8.63 30.99
N TYR A 185 1.25 -7.74 29.97
CA TYR A 185 2.09 -6.55 29.99
C TYR A 185 1.40 -5.35 30.64
N PRO A 186 2.16 -4.37 31.17
CA PRO A 186 1.60 -3.19 31.84
C PRO A 186 0.77 -2.30 30.90
N GLU A 187 -0.32 -1.77 31.41
CA GLU A 187 -1.26 -0.92 30.67
C GLU A 187 -0.69 0.44 30.24
N TYR A 188 0.34 0.92 30.94
CA TYR A 188 0.98 2.20 30.66
C TYR A 188 1.86 2.19 29.39
N LEU A 189 2.19 1.01 28.84
CA LEU A 189 3.05 0.91 27.67
C LEU A 189 2.49 1.70 26.50
N GLN A 190 3.33 2.59 25.95
CA GLN A 190 3.05 3.24 24.68
C GLN A 190 3.11 2.20 23.57
N VAL A 191 2.21 2.32 22.58
CA VAL A 191 2.18 1.46 21.38
C VAL A 191 2.43 2.34 20.16
N TRP A 192 3.49 2.04 19.43
CA TRP A 192 3.87 2.70 18.18
C TRP A 192 3.67 1.74 17.01
N PRO A 193 2.56 1.89 16.26
CA PRO A 193 2.19 0.97 15.18
C PRO A 193 2.93 1.25 13.87
N GLY A 194 3.00 0.23 12.99
CA GLY A 194 3.55 0.35 11.64
C GLY A 194 2.66 1.15 10.69
N HIS A 195 1.35 1.24 10.98
CA HIS A 195 0.40 1.95 10.10
C HIS A 195 -0.60 2.83 10.84
N GLY A 196 -1.15 3.79 10.09
CA GLY A 196 -2.28 4.64 10.48
C GLY A 196 -3.48 4.50 9.57
N ALA A 197 -4.45 5.41 9.74
CA ALA A 197 -5.71 5.39 8.99
C ALA A 197 -5.51 5.42 7.48
N GLY A 198 -6.11 4.44 6.79
CA GLY A 198 -6.08 4.32 5.33
C GLY A 198 -5.11 3.29 4.78
N SER A 199 -4.34 2.59 5.63
CA SER A 199 -3.53 1.45 5.22
C SER A 199 -4.41 0.27 4.79
N ALA A 200 -3.89 -0.52 3.84
CA ALA A 200 -4.48 -1.78 3.41
C ALA A 200 -4.18 -2.94 4.37
N CYS A 201 -3.34 -2.73 5.41
CA CYS A 201 -2.93 -3.75 6.37
C CYS A 201 -3.93 -3.97 7.53
N GLY A 202 -5.04 -3.22 7.58
CA GLY A 202 -6.13 -3.40 8.55
C GLY A 202 -7.44 -2.83 8.02
N LYS A 203 -8.54 -2.96 8.78
CA LYS A 203 -9.89 -2.57 8.34
C LYS A 203 -10.25 -1.14 8.71
N ALA A 204 -9.97 -0.75 9.96
CA ALA A 204 -10.50 0.47 10.58
C ALA A 204 -9.47 1.13 11.49
N LEU A 205 -8.25 1.33 11.01
CA LEU A 205 -7.18 1.94 11.77
C LEU A 205 -7.53 3.37 12.17
N GLY A 206 -7.27 3.70 13.44
CA GLY A 206 -7.44 5.05 13.98
C GLY A 206 -6.44 6.04 13.38
N ALA A 207 -6.81 7.32 13.42
CA ALA A 207 -5.99 8.41 12.91
C ALA A 207 -4.88 8.89 13.88
N LEU A 208 -4.91 8.41 15.13
CA LEU A 208 -3.88 8.80 16.11
C LEU A 208 -2.54 8.13 15.79
N PRO A 209 -1.41 8.83 15.99
CA PRO A 209 -0.08 8.30 15.65
C PRO A 209 0.42 7.22 16.60
N SER A 210 -0.14 7.10 17.79
CA SER A 210 0.21 6.13 18.83
C SER A 210 -0.96 5.97 19.81
N THR A 211 -0.87 4.95 20.66
CA THR A 211 -1.87 4.67 21.71
C THR A 211 -1.17 4.11 22.94
N THR A 212 -1.92 3.62 23.92
CA THR A 212 -1.40 2.84 25.04
C THR A 212 -2.04 1.46 25.07
N LEU A 213 -1.33 0.49 25.60
CA LEU A 213 -1.85 -0.89 25.72
C LEU A 213 -3.14 -0.92 26.56
N GLY A 214 -3.22 -0.09 27.61
CA GLY A 214 -4.44 0.03 28.41
C GLY A 214 -5.64 0.56 27.63
N TYR A 215 -5.44 1.57 26.76
CA TYR A 215 -6.49 2.07 25.88
C TYR A 215 -6.96 0.97 24.91
N GLU A 216 -6.02 0.26 24.25
CA GLU A 216 -6.38 -0.80 23.31
C GLU A 216 -7.11 -1.95 23.99
N ARG A 217 -6.75 -2.33 25.23
CA ARG A 217 -7.47 -3.34 26.00
C ARG A 217 -8.92 -2.94 26.29
N LEU A 218 -9.21 -1.64 26.42
CA LEU A 218 -10.55 -1.13 26.76
C LEU A 218 -11.42 -0.91 25.52
N PHE A 219 -10.83 -0.54 24.37
CA PHE A 219 -11.60 -0.01 23.24
C PHE A 219 -11.37 -0.72 21.91
N ASN A 220 -10.25 -1.44 21.77
CA ASN A 220 -9.98 -2.21 20.56
C ASN A 220 -10.80 -3.51 20.56
N TRP A 221 -11.62 -3.68 19.54
CA TRP A 221 -12.52 -4.82 19.39
C TRP A 221 -11.80 -6.17 19.52
N ALA A 222 -10.56 -6.26 19.02
CA ALA A 222 -9.77 -7.50 19.00
C ALA A 222 -9.36 -7.95 20.43
N PHE A 223 -9.14 -7.01 21.34
CA PHE A 223 -8.90 -7.30 22.75
C PHE A 223 -10.17 -7.63 23.53
N GLN A 224 -11.33 -7.09 23.08
CA GLN A 224 -12.63 -7.33 23.72
C GLN A 224 -13.19 -8.72 23.40
N GLU A 225 -12.86 -9.27 22.24
CA GLU A 225 -13.35 -10.59 21.84
C GLU A 225 -12.72 -11.68 22.69
N ALA A 226 -13.55 -12.42 23.42
CA ALA A 226 -13.11 -13.47 24.32
C ALA A 226 -13.11 -14.86 23.68
N ASP A 227 -13.95 -15.06 22.68
CA ASP A 227 -14.11 -16.32 21.96
C ASP A 227 -13.21 -16.37 20.72
N GLU A 228 -12.34 -17.39 20.63
CA GLU A 228 -11.38 -17.52 19.53
C GLU A 228 -12.09 -17.69 18.18
N GLU A 229 -13.18 -18.48 18.11
CA GLU A 229 -13.92 -18.70 16.88
C GLU A 229 -14.61 -17.42 16.39
N GLN A 230 -15.17 -16.65 17.33
CA GLN A 230 -15.76 -15.36 16.99
C GLN A 230 -14.71 -14.36 16.55
N PHE A 231 -13.53 -14.35 17.21
CA PHE A 231 -12.40 -13.50 16.77
C PHE A 231 -11.97 -13.84 15.34
N VAL A 232 -11.80 -15.13 15.02
CA VAL A 232 -11.41 -15.59 13.68
C VAL A 232 -12.43 -15.14 12.64
N ARG A 233 -13.73 -15.35 12.90
CA ARG A 233 -14.78 -14.85 12.00
C ARG A 233 -14.71 -13.34 11.82
N SER A 234 -14.57 -12.59 12.91
CA SER A 234 -14.56 -11.14 12.90
C SER A 234 -13.34 -10.57 12.20
N VAL A 235 -12.14 -11.10 12.43
CA VAL A 235 -10.91 -10.58 11.81
C VAL A 235 -10.85 -10.87 10.32
N LEU A 236 -11.40 -11.98 9.86
CA LEU A 236 -11.43 -12.36 8.44
C LEU A 236 -12.57 -11.73 7.64
N ALA A 237 -13.68 -11.36 8.32
CA ALA A 237 -14.84 -10.80 7.65
C ALA A 237 -14.57 -9.38 7.13
N GLY A 238 -15.04 -9.08 5.89
CA GLY A 238 -15.01 -7.73 5.32
C GLY A 238 -13.62 -7.18 4.98
N GLN A 239 -12.61 -8.05 4.87
CA GLN A 239 -11.30 -7.64 4.40
C GLN A 239 -11.35 -7.29 2.90
N ALA A 240 -10.82 -6.13 2.54
CA ALA A 240 -10.66 -5.74 1.14
C ALA A 240 -9.63 -6.65 0.43
N GLU A 241 -9.76 -6.79 -0.88
CA GLU A 241 -8.73 -7.44 -1.69
C GLU A 241 -7.40 -6.72 -1.49
N PRO A 242 -6.30 -7.45 -1.20
CA PRO A 242 -5.00 -6.82 -1.11
C PRO A 242 -4.56 -6.28 -2.47
N PRO A 243 -3.83 -5.16 -2.53
CA PRO A 243 -3.23 -4.68 -3.76
C PRO A 243 -2.38 -5.78 -4.43
N ARG A 244 -2.48 -5.91 -5.76
CA ARG A 244 -1.83 -7.01 -6.51
C ARG A 244 -0.31 -7.09 -6.34
N TYR A 245 0.34 -5.95 -6.10
CA TYR A 245 1.78 -5.90 -5.96
C TYR A 245 2.29 -6.46 -4.61
N PHE A 246 1.42 -6.71 -3.63
CA PHE A 246 1.81 -7.18 -2.30
C PHE A 246 2.62 -8.48 -2.34
N GLY A 247 2.20 -9.47 -3.11
CA GLY A 247 2.94 -10.72 -3.24
C GLY A 247 4.37 -10.51 -3.77
N ARG A 248 4.54 -9.57 -4.71
CA ARG A 248 5.86 -9.22 -5.24
C ARG A 248 6.72 -8.47 -4.20
N MET A 249 6.13 -7.54 -3.44
CA MET A 249 6.86 -6.82 -2.39
C MET A 249 7.37 -7.76 -1.31
N LYS A 250 6.52 -8.70 -0.85
CA LYS A 250 6.94 -9.75 0.08
C LYS A 250 8.21 -10.47 -0.42
N LEU A 251 8.20 -10.93 -1.66
CA LEU A 251 9.35 -11.65 -2.22
C LEU A 251 10.60 -10.78 -2.28
N LEU A 252 10.47 -9.53 -2.74
CA LEU A 252 11.59 -8.60 -2.84
C LEU A 252 12.15 -8.22 -1.47
N ASN A 253 11.31 -8.01 -0.46
CA ASN A 253 11.77 -7.70 0.89
C ASN A 253 12.42 -8.91 1.56
N ARG A 254 11.87 -10.12 1.35
CA ARG A 254 12.47 -11.37 1.81
C ARG A 254 13.85 -11.62 1.17
N ASP A 255 13.93 -11.49 -0.14
CA ASP A 255 15.11 -11.89 -0.93
C ASP A 255 16.14 -10.76 -1.06
N GLY A 256 15.73 -9.52 -0.81
CA GLY A 256 16.51 -8.28 -0.94
C GLY A 256 16.04 -7.45 -2.14
N ALA A 257 15.52 -6.27 -1.84
CA ALA A 257 15.12 -5.31 -2.87
C ALA A 257 16.32 -4.85 -3.71
N PRO A 258 16.17 -4.70 -5.03
CA PRO A 258 17.23 -4.13 -5.85
C PRO A 258 17.49 -2.67 -5.43
N PRO A 259 18.70 -2.15 -5.63
CA PRO A 259 19.00 -0.75 -5.35
C PRO A 259 18.13 0.19 -6.20
N ILE A 260 17.85 1.38 -5.68
CA ILE A 260 17.15 2.41 -6.46
C ILE A 260 18.04 2.82 -7.65
N PRO A 261 17.51 2.90 -8.87
CA PRO A 261 18.27 3.37 -10.02
C PRO A 261 18.79 4.80 -9.79
N GLU A 262 20.06 5.03 -10.07
CA GLU A 262 20.70 6.36 -9.93
C GLU A 262 20.33 7.33 -11.05
N THR A 263 19.73 6.81 -12.14
CA THR A 263 19.43 7.61 -13.33
C THR A 263 18.15 8.43 -13.15
N ALA A 264 18.28 9.74 -13.09
CA ALA A 264 17.13 10.64 -13.08
C ALA A 264 16.42 10.64 -14.44
N PRO A 265 15.07 10.52 -14.48
CA PRO A 265 14.31 10.61 -15.73
C PRO A 265 14.41 12.03 -16.31
N ARG A 266 14.43 12.12 -17.65
CA ARG A 266 14.56 13.39 -18.36
C ARG A 266 13.21 13.88 -18.85
N ALA A 267 13.09 15.20 -19.03
CA ALA A 267 11.95 15.77 -19.74
C ALA A 267 11.91 15.25 -21.18
N VAL A 268 10.73 14.89 -21.64
CA VAL A 268 10.49 14.38 -23.01
C VAL A 268 9.41 15.20 -23.72
N ASP A 269 9.49 15.29 -25.04
CA ASP A 269 8.52 15.97 -25.88
C ASP A 269 7.45 15.03 -26.45
N ALA A 270 6.50 15.61 -27.20
CA ALA A 270 5.42 14.86 -27.83
C ALA A 270 5.90 13.85 -28.87
N SER A 271 7.04 14.09 -29.54
CA SER A 271 7.60 13.18 -30.53
C SER A 271 8.12 11.92 -29.86
N ARG A 272 8.78 12.05 -28.71
CA ARG A 272 9.25 10.91 -27.92
C ARG A 272 8.08 10.09 -27.38
N LEU A 273 7.02 10.76 -26.88
CA LEU A 273 5.78 10.06 -26.47
C LEU A 273 5.12 9.31 -27.63
N ALA A 274 5.04 9.94 -28.81
CA ALA A 274 4.46 9.31 -29.99
C ALA A 274 5.24 8.06 -30.42
N THR A 275 6.56 8.11 -30.36
CA THR A 275 7.43 6.95 -30.62
C THR A 275 7.19 5.84 -29.59
N ALA A 276 7.23 6.17 -28.30
CA ALA A 276 7.05 5.20 -27.24
C ALA A 276 5.69 4.48 -27.29
N LEU A 277 4.62 5.22 -27.57
CA LEU A 277 3.27 4.66 -27.73
C LEU A 277 3.15 3.83 -29.03
N GLY A 278 3.71 4.31 -30.13
CA GLY A 278 3.66 3.60 -31.41
C GLY A 278 4.44 2.28 -31.43
N GLU A 279 5.56 2.23 -30.74
CA GLU A 279 6.38 1.02 -30.58
C GLU A 279 5.89 0.11 -29.42
N GLY A 280 5.01 0.62 -28.56
CA GLY A 280 4.63 -0.07 -27.33
C GLY A 280 5.81 -0.27 -26.36
N SER A 281 6.87 0.56 -26.47
CA SER A 281 8.12 0.40 -25.72
C SER A 281 8.00 0.91 -24.27
N ALA A 282 7.05 1.80 -23.97
CA ALA A 282 6.79 2.29 -22.63
C ALA A 282 5.29 2.44 -22.34
N THR A 283 4.93 2.38 -21.07
CA THR A 283 3.63 2.80 -20.57
C THR A 283 3.66 4.30 -20.32
N VAL A 284 2.73 5.05 -20.92
CA VAL A 284 2.58 6.48 -20.61
C VAL A 284 1.52 6.63 -19.54
N LEU A 285 1.95 7.12 -18.38
CA LEU A 285 1.13 7.32 -17.19
C LEU A 285 0.79 8.79 -17.01
N ASP A 286 -0.47 9.13 -17.22
CA ASP A 286 -0.99 10.48 -17.01
C ASP A 286 -1.39 10.65 -15.54
N THR A 287 -0.73 11.55 -14.83
CA THR A 287 -0.92 11.79 -13.40
C THR A 287 -1.82 13.00 -13.09
N ARG A 288 -2.40 13.62 -14.12
CA ARG A 288 -3.35 14.70 -13.98
C ARG A 288 -4.64 14.25 -13.29
N SER A 289 -5.43 15.21 -12.84
CA SER A 289 -6.75 14.89 -12.28
C SER A 289 -7.61 14.11 -13.29
N SER A 290 -8.48 13.22 -12.79
CA SER A 290 -9.43 12.48 -13.63
C SER A 290 -10.30 13.42 -14.48
N ALA A 291 -10.64 14.59 -13.94
CA ALA A 291 -11.45 15.58 -14.64
C ALA A 291 -10.70 16.24 -15.82
N ASP A 292 -9.41 16.52 -15.65
CA ASP A 292 -8.60 17.11 -16.73
C ASP A 292 -8.20 16.05 -17.77
N PHE A 293 -7.93 14.82 -17.35
CA PHE A 293 -7.74 13.71 -18.26
C PHE A 293 -8.98 13.50 -19.15
N ALA A 294 -10.17 13.46 -18.55
CA ALA A 294 -11.42 13.21 -19.28
C ALA A 294 -11.71 14.24 -20.36
N LYS A 295 -11.25 15.51 -20.19
CA LYS A 295 -11.41 16.60 -21.19
C LYS A 295 -10.51 16.43 -22.42
N GLY A 296 -9.36 15.75 -22.27
CA GLY A 296 -8.44 15.51 -23.36
C GLY A 296 -7.16 14.83 -22.92
N PHE A 297 -6.83 13.72 -23.58
CA PHE A 297 -5.64 12.93 -23.29
C PHE A 297 -5.00 12.36 -24.57
N ILE A 298 -3.74 11.99 -24.50
CA ILE A 298 -3.02 11.33 -25.59
C ILE A 298 -3.51 9.87 -25.68
N PRO A 299 -4.00 9.39 -26.85
CA PRO A 299 -4.45 8.02 -27.02
C PRO A 299 -3.40 6.99 -26.56
N GLY A 300 -3.82 5.96 -25.85
CA GLY A 300 -2.95 4.91 -25.32
C GLY A 300 -2.37 5.22 -23.92
N THR A 301 -2.65 6.39 -23.33
CA THR A 301 -2.21 6.70 -21.97
C THR A 301 -3.16 6.14 -20.91
N ILE A 302 -2.60 5.74 -19.76
CA ILE A 302 -3.35 5.33 -18.58
C ILE A 302 -3.37 6.51 -17.61
N ASN A 303 -4.53 6.83 -17.04
CA ASN A 303 -4.61 7.86 -16.01
C ASN A 303 -4.70 7.26 -14.62
N ILE A 304 -3.71 7.58 -13.80
CA ILE A 304 -3.75 7.37 -12.34
C ILE A 304 -3.44 8.72 -11.70
N PRO A 305 -4.45 9.43 -11.21
CA PRO A 305 -4.26 10.76 -10.63
C PRO A 305 -3.27 10.72 -9.47
N SER A 306 -2.33 11.68 -9.46
CA SER A 306 -1.41 11.85 -8.34
C SER A 306 -2.17 12.22 -7.07
N GLY A 307 -1.86 11.55 -5.95
CA GLY A 307 -2.53 11.73 -4.65
C GLY A 307 -2.43 10.48 -3.79
N ARG A 308 -3.17 10.43 -2.71
CA ARG A 308 -3.05 9.43 -1.65
C ARG A 308 -2.98 7.96 -2.12
N ASN A 309 -3.72 7.59 -3.17
CA ASN A 309 -3.77 6.21 -3.66
C ASN A 309 -2.95 6.00 -4.95
N PHE A 310 -2.10 6.97 -5.32
CA PHE A 310 -1.33 6.91 -6.57
C PHE A 310 -0.39 5.70 -6.58
N ALA A 311 0.45 5.55 -5.57
CA ALA A 311 1.40 4.45 -5.45
C ALA A 311 0.68 3.09 -5.47
N THR A 312 -0.40 2.94 -4.69
CA THR A 312 -1.18 1.70 -4.61
C THR A 312 -1.75 1.28 -5.96
N TRP A 313 -2.36 2.21 -6.71
CA TRP A 313 -2.92 1.87 -8.03
C TRP A 313 -1.83 1.71 -9.09
N ALA A 314 -0.76 2.49 -9.04
CA ALA A 314 0.38 2.30 -9.94
C ALA A 314 1.03 0.93 -9.74
N GLY A 315 1.33 0.55 -8.49
CA GLY A 315 1.89 -0.77 -8.17
C GLY A 315 0.98 -1.94 -8.58
N SER A 316 -0.36 -1.75 -8.48
CA SER A 316 -1.34 -2.80 -8.83
C SER A 316 -1.59 -2.94 -10.33
N LEU A 317 -1.47 -1.85 -11.10
CA LEU A 317 -1.92 -1.81 -12.50
C LEU A 317 -0.78 -1.76 -13.52
N LEU A 318 0.43 -1.32 -13.10
CA LEU A 318 1.59 -1.23 -13.99
C LEU A 318 2.49 -2.46 -13.86
N SER A 319 3.07 -2.87 -14.99
CA SER A 319 4.13 -3.89 -14.97
C SER A 319 5.47 -3.27 -14.56
N PRO A 320 6.16 -3.82 -13.58
CA PRO A 320 7.45 -3.31 -13.12
C PRO A 320 8.58 -3.50 -14.15
N GLU A 321 8.40 -4.41 -15.11
CA GLU A 321 9.37 -4.68 -16.17
C GLU A 321 9.26 -3.70 -17.34
N ARG A 322 8.18 -2.91 -17.41
CA ARG A 322 7.98 -1.94 -18.49
C ARG A 322 8.51 -0.57 -18.12
N ASP A 323 9.09 0.10 -19.10
CA ASP A 323 9.45 1.50 -18.97
C ASP A 323 8.19 2.36 -18.79
N VAL A 324 8.30 3.41 -18.00
CA VAL A 324 7.21 4.35 -17.71
C VAL A 324 7.63 5.76 -18.10
N ILE A 325 6.73 6.49 -18.75
CA ILE A 325 6.88 7.93 -18.98
C ILE A 325 5.69 8.62 -18.31
N LEU A 326 5.98 9.65 -17.48
CA LEU A 326 4.95 10.39 -16.75
C LEU A 326 4.45 11.58 -17.58
N VAL A 327 3.14 11.85 -17.55
CA VAL A 327 2.56 13.13 -17.95
C VAL A 327 2.08 13.83 -16.69
N LEU A 328 2.66 15.00 -16.40
CA LEU A 328 2.45 15.76 -15.17
C LEU A 328 1.33 16.80 -15.36
N GLY A 329 0.61 17.10 -14.29
CA GLY A 329 -0.35 18.19 -14.24
C GLY A 329 0.25 19.55 -13.88
N GLY A 330 1.57 19.65 -13.84
CA GLY A 330 2.35 20.81 -13.40
C GLY A 330 3.41 20.45 -12.36
N GLY A 331 4.30 21.40 -12.06
CA GLY A 331 5.33 21.28 -11.03
C GLY A 331 6.68 20.74 -11.52
N GLY A 332 6.82 20.44 -12.79
CA GLY A 332 8.08 20.14 -13.47
C GLY A 332 8.88 19.02 -12.85
N GLU A 333 10.18 19.18 -12.87
CA GLU A 333 11.15 18.23 -12.35
C GLU A 333 10.93 17.91 -10.86
N ALA A 334 10.59 18.90 -10.04
CA ALA A 334 10.33 18.69 -8.62
C ALA A 334 9.14 17.75 -8.40
N ARG A 335 8.07 17.88 -9.18
CA ARG A 335 6.92 16.96 -9.13
C ARG A 335 7.29 15.58 -9.63
N SER A 336 8.09 15.47 -10.68
CA SER A 336 8.56 14.18 -11.18
C SER A 336 9.32 13.41 -10.11
N HIS A 337 10.18 14.06 -9.33
CA HIS A 337 10.93 13.44 -8.23
C HIS A 337 10.03 12.90 -7.12
N VAL A 338 8.96 13.64 -6.77
CA VAL A 338 7.98 13.14 -5.78
C VAL A 338 7.30 11.87 -6.28
N LEU A 339 6.83 11.85 -7.53
CA LEU A 339 6.15 10.68 -8.10
C LEU A 339 7.10 9.49 -8.29
N LEU A 340 8.36 9.75 -8.66
CA LEU A 340 9.41 8.72 -8.71
C LEU A 340 9.59 8.04 -7.36
N ARG A 341 9.69 8.85 -6.29
CA ARG A 341 9.79 8.32 -4.94
C ARG A 341 8.57 7.44 -4.62
N GLU A 342 7.35 7.93 -4.85
CA GLU A 342 6.13 7.16 -4.61
C GLU A 342 6.08 5.85 -5.42
N LEU A 343 6.48 5.87 -6.68
CA LEU A 343 6.55 4.67 -7.55
C LEU A 343 7.62 3.69 -7.07
N SER A 344 8.77 4.18 -6.62
CA SER A 344 9.85 3.33 -6.12
C SER A 344 9.45 2.56 -4.86
N LEU A 345 8.59 3.13 -4.00
CA LEU A 345 8.08 2.45 -2.81
C LEU A 345 7.33 1.16 -3.15
N VAL A 346 6.69 1.10 -4.31
CA VAL A 346 5.93 -0.07 -4.80
C VAL A 346 6.66 -0.82 -5.93
N GLY A 347 7.96 -0.54 -6.09
CA GLY A 347 8.84 -1.26 -7.01
C GLY A 347 8.59 -0.97 -8.50
N ILE A 348 8.12 0.22 -8.84
CA ILE A 348 8.05 0.73 -10.22
C ILE A 348 9.24 1.66 -10.44
N ASP A 349 10.37 1.09 -10.84
CA ASP A 349 11.67 1.76 -10.90
C ASP A 349 12.03 2.27 -12.30
N ARG A 350 11.37 1.76 -13.35
CA ARG A 350 11.74 2.01 -14.73
C ARG A 350 11.08 3.27 -15.31
N VAL A 351 11.11 4.38 -14.55
CA VAL A 351 10.64 5.67 -15.05
C VAL A 351 11.75 6.33 -15.87
N ILE A 352 11.57 6.37 -17.18
CA ILE A 352 12.61 6.82 -18.13
C ILE A 352 12.45 8.28 -18.58
N GLY A 353 11.30 8.90 -18.29
CA GLY A 353 11.05 10.29 -18.67
C GLY A 353 9.77 10.85 -18.09
N TRP A 354 9.61 12.16 -18.22
CA TRP A 354 8.41 12.89 -17.84
C TRP A 354 8.14 14.04 -18.81
N ALA A 355 6.87 14.44 -18.95
CA ALA A 355 6.45 15.58 -19.73
C ALA A 355 5.43 16.41 -18.95
N GLU A 356 5.44 17.72 -19.13
CA GLU A 356 4.40 18.63 -18.63
C GLU A 356 3.13 18.56 -19.49
N VAL A 357 2.04 19.14 -18.97
CA VAL A 357 0.73 19.16 -19.65
C VAL A 357 0.76 19.79 -21.04
N ASP A 358 1.70 20.69 -21.33
CA ASP A 358 1.90 21.32 -22.65
C ASP A 358 2.30 20.33 -23.75
N VAL A 359 2.70 19.11 -23.36
CA VAL A 359 2.91 17.99 -24.29
C VAL A 359 1.65 17.67 -25.10
N LEU A 360 0.44 17.96 -24.57
CA LEU A 360 -0.81 17.81 -25.27
C LEU A 360 -0.90 18.74 -26.50
N ASP A 361 -0.41 19.96 -26.36
CA ASP A 361 -0.34 20.90 -27.49
C ASP A 361 0.77 20.48 -28.48
N GLY A 362 1.88 19.96 -27.94
CA GLY A 362 2.91 19.30 -28.76
C GLY A 362 2.33 18.17 -29.61
N TRP A 363 1.49 17.33 -29.02
CA TRP A 363 0.80 16.23 -29.72
C TRP A 363 -0.09 16.73 -30.85
N ARG A 364 -0.87 17.79 -30.62
CA ARG A 364 -1.70 18.45 -31.66
C ARG A 364 -0.85 19.01 -32.78
N ARG A 365 0.31 19.64 -32.46
CA ARG A 365 1.24 20.16 -33.50
C ARG A 365 1.84 19.07 -34.39
N LEU A 366 1.89 17.82 -33.92
CA LEU A 366 2.25 16.65 -34.75
C LEU A 366 1.09 16.18 -35.66
N GLY A 367 -0.03 16.91 -35.72
CA GLY A 367 -1.19 16.53 -36.50
C GLY A 367 -2.02 15.39 -35.89
N ARG A 368 -1.84 15.11 -34.61
CA ARG A 368 -2.51 14.01 -33.90
C ARG A 368 -3.68 14.54 -33.05
N SER A 369 -4.76 13.77 -32.97
CA SER A 369 -5.93 14.11 -32.14
C SER A 369 -5.77 13.63 -30.70
N LEU A 370 -6.31 14.39 -29.78
CA LEU A 370 -6.57 13.94 -28.42
C LEU A 370 -7.89 13.17 -28.37
N GLU A 371 -7.99 12.27 -27.41
CA GLU A 371 -9.23 11.59 -27.05
C GLU A 371 -9.84 12.17 -25.78
N CYS A 372 -11.10 11.82 -25.50
CA CYS A 372 -11.79 12.16 -24.26
C CYS A 372 -12.54 10.95 -23.71
N VAL A 373 -12.80 10.95 -22.40
CA VAL A 373 -13.68 9.97 -21.75
C VAL A 373 -14.99 10.66 -21.40
N ARG A 374 -16.08 10.10 -21.89
CA ARG A 374 -17.41 10.55 -21.55
C ARG A 374 -17.70 10.24 -20.07
N ALA A 375 -18.20 11.23 -19.33
CA ALA A 375 -18.64 11.06 -17.95
C ALA A 375 -20.15 11.23 -17.85
N LEU A 376 -20.82 10.34 -17.10
CA LEU A 376 -22.27 10.39 -16.90
C LEU A 376 -22.60 10.30 -15.40
N GLY A 377 -23.69 10.96 -14.99
CA GLY A 377 -24.30 10.80 -13.69
C GLY A 377 -25.33 9.65 -13.65
N ALA A 378 -25.88 9.38 -12.48
CA ALA A 378 -26.72 8.21 -12.20
C ALA A 378 -27.94 8.09 -13.11
N GLN A 379 -28.69 9.18 -13.31
CA GLN A 379 -29.90 9.16 -14.13
C GLN A 379 -29.58 8.83 -15.59
N ALA A 380 -28.52 9.44 -16.15
CA ALA A 380 -28.10 9.19 -17.51
C ALA A 380 -27.59 7.74 -17.71
N VAL A 381 -26.93 7.18 -16.69
CA VAL A 381 -26.52 5.76 -16.72
C VAL A 381 -27.73 4.83 -16.68
N ALA A 382 -28.73 5.12 -15.86
CA ALA A 382 -29.98 4.33 -15.77
C ALA A 382 -30.80 4.30 -17.06
N GLU A 383 -30.70 5.38 -17.87
CA GLU A 383 -31.42 5.51 -19.16
C GLU A 383 -30.66 4.87 -20.34
N LEU A 384 -29.39 4.48 -20.16
CA LEU A 384 -28.64 3.81 -21.21
C LEU A 384 -29.24 2.44 -21.55
N ARG A 385 -29.53 2.23 -22.83
CA ARG A 385 -29.93 0.93 -23.37
C ARG A 385 -28.69 0.22 -23.93
N ASP A 386 -28.67 -1.09 -23.81
CA ASP A 386 -27.62 -1.97 -24.37
C ASP A 386 -26.19 -1.68 -23.86
N ALA A 387 -26.05 -0.98 -22.74
CA ALA A 387 -24.76 -0.77 -22.08
C ALA A 387 -24.45 -1.91 -21.10
N THR A 388 -23.16 -2.26 -21.00
CA THR A 388 -22.66 -3.14 -19.94
C THR A 388 -22.07 -2.30 -18.82
N VAL A 389 -22.61 -2.41 -17.61
CA VAL A 389 -22.05 -1.76 -16.40
C VAL A 389 -21.02 -2.70 -15.78
N ILE A 390 -19.81 -2.19 -15.59
CA ILE A 390 -18.71 -2.88 -14.92
C ILE A 390 -18.45 -2.20 -13.58
N ASP A 391 -18.70 -2.89 -12.50
CA ASP A 391 -18.42 -2.41 -11.14
C ASP A 391 -17.01 -2.84 -10.75
N VAL A 392 -16.12 -1.84 -10.56
CA VAL A 392 -14.70 -2.07 -10.25
C VAL A 392 -14.39 -1.95 -8.75
N ARG A 393 -15.40 -2.01 -7.89
CA ARG A 393 -15.26 -1.99 -6.44
C ARG A 393 -14.71 -3.30 -5.89
N ALA A 394 -14.31 -3.28 -4.61
CA ALA A 394 -13.94 -4.47 -3.85
C ALA A 394 -15.16 -5.41 -3.68
N GLN A 395 -14.90 -6.72 -3.46
CA GLN A 395 -15.95 -7.73 -3.31
C GLN A 395 -16.93 -7.41 -2.18
N PHE A 396 -16.42 -6.99 -1.03
CA PHE A 396 -17.28 -6.64 0.11
C PHE A 396 -18.20 -5.45 -0.17
N GLU A 397 -17.76 -4.45 -0.97
CA GLU A 397 -18.59 -3.32 -1.40
C GLU A 397 -19.68 -3.77 -2.38
N TRP A 398 -19.34 -4.70 -3.27
CA TRP A 398 -20.26 -5.32 -4.22
C TRP A 398 -21.35 -6.15 -3.51
N ASP A 399 -20.96 -6.94 -2.51
CA ASP A 399 -21.88 -7.79 -1.75
C ASP A 399 -22.84 -6.97 -0.89
N ALA A 400 -22.38 -5.84 -0.37
CA ALA A 400 -23.21 -4.90 0.41
C ALA A 400 -24.30 -4.21 -0.44
N GLY A 401 -24.09 -4.09 -1.76
CA GLY A 401 -25.08 -3.57 -2.69
C GLY A 401 -24.48 -3.20 -4.03
N ARG A 402 -25.24 -3.40 -5.11
CA ARG A 402 -24.78 -3.19 -6.49
C ARG A 402 -25.87 -2.67 -7.41
N ILE A 403 -25.46 -2.14 -8.55
CA ILE A 403 -26.35 -1.75 -9.63
C ILE A 403 -26.92 -3.04 -10.26
N PRO A 404 -28.26 -3.16 -10.45
CA PRO A 404 -28.86 -4.32 -11.07
C PRO A 404 -28.28 -4.64 -12.46
N GLY A 405 -27.93 -5.91 -12.67
CA GLY A 405 -27.36 -6.36 -13.94
C GLY A 405 -25.91 -5.92 -14.20
N ALA A 406 -25.25 -5.25 -13.28
CA ALA A 406 -23.83 -4.94 -13.40
C ALA A 406 -22.97 -6.21 -13.30
N ARG A 407 -21.83 -6.21 -13.98
CA ARG A 407 -20.80 -7.23 -13.88
C ARG A 407 -19.72 -6.75 -12.89
N HIS A 408 -19.43 -7.55 -11.88
CA HIS A 408 -18.32 -7.28 -10.97
C HIS A 408 -16.98 -7.63 -11.62
N LEU A 409 -16.05 -6.71 -11.57
CA LEU A 409 -14.67 -6.91 -12.03
C LEU A 409 -13.75 -5.96 -11.27
N PHE A 410 -13.15 -6.44 -10.22
CA PHE A 410 -12.29 -5.62 -9.35
C PHE A 410 -11.22 -4.85 -10.15
N LEU A 411 -11.00 -3.57 -9.83
CA LEU A 411 -10.08 -2.71 -10.57
C LEU A 411 -8.68 -3.31 -10.70
N GLY A 412 -8.19 -3.96 -9.64
CA GLY A 412 -6.88 -4.62 -9.64
C GLY A 412 -6.76 -5.73 -10.68
N ASP A 413 -7.87 -6.43 -10.99
CA ASP A 413 -7.91 -7.55 -11.94
C ASP A 413 -8.24 -7.12 -13.37
N LEU A 414 -8.70 -5.89 -13.54
CA LEU A 414 -9.10 -5.35 -14.83
C LEU A 414 -8.01 -5.50 -15.93
N PRO A 415 -6.70 -5.36 -15.64
CA PRO A 415 -5.66 -5.60 -16.64
C PRO A 415 -5.70 -6.98 -17.29
N ASP A 416 -6.08 -8.02 -16.57
CA ASP A 416 -6.03 -9.41 -17.04
C ASP A 416 -7.39 -9.94 -17.47
N ALA A 417 -8.47 -9.20 -17.27
CA ALA A 417 -9.85 -9.66 -17.49
C ALA A 417 -10.58 -8.87 -18.59
N THR A 418 -9.84 -8.28 -19.53
CA THR A 418 -10.43 -7.47 -20.61
C THR A 418 -10.91 -8.29 -21.82
N ASP A 419 -10.47 -9.54 -21.98
CA ASP A 419 -10.74 -10.33 -23.19
C ASP A 419 -12.22 -10.71 -23.31
N ASP A 420 -12.91 -10.90 -22.19
CA ASP A 420 -14.32 -11.24 -22.12
C ASP A 420 -15.26 -10.03 -22.14
N LEU A 421 -14.73 -8.82 -22.30
CA LEU A 421 -15.55 -7.61 -22.32
C LEU A 421 -16.06 -7.30 -23.72
N PRO A 422 -17.37 -6.92 -23.85
CA PRO A 422 -17.94 -6.62 -25.15
C PRO A 422 -17.31 -5.35 -25.77
N ARG A 423 -17.02 -5.41 -27.07
CA ARG A 423 -16.48 -4.27 -27.83
C ARG A 423 -17.53 -3.58 -28.72
N ASP A 424 -18.71 -4.19 -28.86
CA ASP A 424 -19.81 -3.80 -29.75
C ASP A 424 -20.82 -2.85 -29.10
N ARG A 425 -20.70 -2.61 -27.78
CA ARG A 425 -21.63 -1.79 -27.00
C ARG A 425 -20.91 -0.89 -25.99
N PRO A 426 -21.61 0.12 -25.41
CA PRO A 426 -21.02 0.97 -24.38
C PRO A 426 -20.62 0.18 -23.13
N LEU A 427 -19.42 0.44 -22.60
CA LEU A 427 -18.96 -0.02 -21.29
C LEU A 427 -19.03 1.13 -20.29
N VAL A 428 -19.89 1.01 -19.29
CA VAL A 428 -19.98 1.96 -18.18
C VAL A 428 -19.16 1.43 -17.01
N VAL A 429 -18.08 2.11 -16.67
CA VAL A 429 -17.27 1.74 -15.52
C VAL A 429 -17.78 2.47 -14.30
N ALA A 430 -18.14 1.72 -13.25
CA ALA A 430 -18.68 2.23 -11.99
C ALA A 430 -17.78 1.87 -10.81
N CYS A 431 -17.70 2.75 -9.83
CA CYS A 431 -17.13 2.49 -8.51
C CYS A 431 -17.95 3.20 -7.44
N GLN A 432 -17.45 3.39 -6.23
CA GLN A 432 -18.19 4.05 -5.14
C GLN A 432 -18.46 5.53 -5.42
N GLY A 433 -17.46 6.30 -5.93
CA GLY A 433 -17.59 7.77 -6.10
C GLY A 433 -16.89 8.31 -7.35
N GLY A 434 -16.60 7.51 -8.38
CA GLY A 434 -16.10 7.97 -9.68
C GLY A 434 -14.58 7.95 -9.88
N SER A 435 -13.76 7.84 -8.83
CA SER A 435 -12.30 7.91 -8.96
C SER A 435 -11.67 6.60 -9.46
N ARG A 436 -12.00 5.44 -8.88
CA ARG A 436 -11.55 4.13 -9.37
C ARG A 436 -12.06 3.82 -10.77
N SER A 437 -13.31 4.19 -11.05
CA SER A 437 -13.93 4.00 -12.37
C SER A 437 -13.25 4.86 -13.45
N SER A 438 -12.75 6.04 -13.11
CA SER A 438 -11.96 6.86 -14.04
C SER A 438 -10.65 6.17 -14.42
N ILE A 439 -9.93 5.57 -13.44
CA ILE A 439 -8.72 4.76 -13.69
C ILE A 439 -9.08 3.59 -14.61
N GLY A 440 -10.12 2.81 -14.29
CA GLY A 440 -10.58 1.70 -15.10
C GLY A 440 -10.99 2.09 -16.51
N ALA A 441 -11.67 3.22 -16.65
CA ALA A 441 -12.05 3.75 -17.97
C ALA A 441 -10.82 4.12 -18.83
N SER A 442 -9.81 4.76 -18.24
CA SER A 442 -8.55 5.07 -18.93
C SER A 442 -7.82 3.82 -19.38
N LEU A 443 -7.77 2.80 -18.53
CA LEU A 443 -7.14 1.52 -18.81
C LEU A 443 -7.83 0.80 -19.97
N LEU A 444 -9.17 0.76 -20.00
CA LEU A 444 -9.93 0.21 -21.11
C LEU A 444 -9.70 0.99 -22.41
N ARG A 445 -9.65 2.34 -22.34
CA ARG A 445 -9.31 3.18 -23.50
C ARG A 445 -7.92 2.84 -24.03
N ALA A 446 -6.91 2.74 -23.17
CA ALA A 446 -5.55 2.36 -23.55
C ALA A 446 -5.47 0.96 -24.21
N ARG A 447 -6.46 0.08 -23.94
CA ARG A 447 -6.60 -1.26 -24.54
C ARG A 447 -7.49 -1.30 -25.79
N GLY A 448 -7.87 -0.12 -26.32
CA GLY A 448 -8.60 0.01 -27.57
C GLY A 448 -10.11 -0.20 -27.46
N PHE A 449 -10.70 -0.12 -26.27
CA PHE A 449 -12.16 -0.03 -26.13
C PHE A 449 -12.62 1.39 -26.47
N ASN A 450 -13.36 1.55 -27.56
CA ASN A 450 -13.70 2.87 -28.09
C ASN A 450 -14.88 3.54 -27.39
N ASN A 451 -15.81 2.77 -26.84
CA ASN A 451 -17.03 3.28 -26.22
C ASN A 451 -17.04 3.04 -24.70
N VAL A 452 -16.17 3.75 -24.01
CA VAL A 452 -16.03 3.67 -22.54
C VAL A 452 -16.57 4.92 -21.89
N ILE A 453 -17.36 4.74 -20.84
CA ILE A 453 -18.03 5.81 -20.09
C ILE A 453 -17.61 5.68 -18.62
N ASN A 454 -17.18 6.77 -18.03
CA ASN A 454 -16.96 6.84 -16.58
C ASN A 454 -18.27 7.23 -15.88
N PHE A 455 -18.76 6.39 -14.96
CA PHE A 455 -19.85 6.80 -14.06
C PHE A 455 -19.28 7.65 -12.94
N SER A 456 -19.27 8.97 -13.13
CA SER A 456 -18.54 9.93 -12.31
C SER A 456 -19.05 10.04 -10.86
N GLY A 457 -20.36 9.88 -10.62
CA GLY A 457 -20.95 9.88 -9.28
C GLY A 457 -20.91 8.54 -8.56
N GLY A 458 -20.69 7.46 -9.31
CA GLY A 458 -20.58 6.11 -8.83
C GLY A 458 -21.82 5.59 -8.10
N PHE A 459 -21.63 4.49 -7.37
CA PHE A 459 -22.71 3.81 -6.65
C PHE A 459 -23.34 4.70 -5.54
N ALA A 460 -22.56 5.61 -4.95
CA ALA A 460 -23.08 6.53 -3.97
C ALA A 460 -24.12 7.50 -4.56
N GLU A 461 -23.89 7.99 -5.80
CA GLU A 461 -24.90 8.82 -6.49
C GLU A 461 -26.10 7.98 -6.91
N TRP A 462 -25.89 6.75 -7.39
CA TRP A 462 -26.95 5.81 -7.75
C TRP A 462 -27.93 5.61 -6.60
N GLN A 463 -27.42 5.33 -5.38
CA GLN A 463 -28.23 5.16 -4.18
C GLN A 463 -28.97 6.44 -3.78
N ARG A 464 -28.27 7.59 -3.79
CA ARG A 464 -28.90 8.90 -3.45
C ARG A 464 -30.01 9.30 -4.42
N SER A 465 -29.94 8.83 -5.66
CA SER A 465 -30.95 9.06 -6.69
C SER A 465 -32.18 8.14 -6.55
N GLY A 466 -32.22 7.27 -5.54
CA GLY A 466 -33.31 6.34 -5.31
C GLY A 466 -33.46 5.25 -6.37
N LEU A 467 -32.39 4.97 -7.14
CA LEU A 467 -32.39 3.95 -8.18
C LEU A 467 -32.30 2.54 -7.56
N PRO A 468 -32.79 1.50 -8.26
CA PRO A 468 -32.80 0.12 -7.74
C PRO A 468 -31.42 -0.39 -7.37
N VAL A 469 -31.34 -1.14 -6.25
CA VAL A 469 -30.12 -1.76 -5.74
C VAL A 469 -30.38 -3.24 -5.52
N GLU A 470 -29.49 -4.08 -5.97
CA GLU A 470 -29.42 -5.50 -5.62
C GLU A 470 -28.44 -5.71 -4.47
N THR A 471 -28.78 -6.60 -3.54
CA THR A 471 -27.90 -7.05 -2.45
C THR A 471 -27.70 -8.56 -2.57
N THR A 472 -26.52 -9.06 -2.24
CA THR A 472 -26.34 -10.49 -2.04
C THR A 472 -27.11 -10.85 -0.78
N LYS A 473 -28.19 -11.69 -0.91
CA LYS A 473 -28.88 -12.21 0.27
C LYS A 473 -27.87 -13.07 1.03
N VAL A 474 -27.30 -12.54 2.08
CA VAL A 474 -26.72 -13.39 3.11
C VAL A 474 -27.89 -14.18 3.69
N SER A 475 -28.01 -15.47 3.41
CA SER A 475 -28.92 -16.33 4.16
C SER A 475 -28.56 -16.16 5.63
N PRO A 476 -29.53 -15.82 6.51
CA PRO A 476 -29.24 -15.87 7.93
C PRO A 476 -28.85 -17.32 8.23
N ASP A 477 -27.67 -17.49 8.80
CA ASP A 477 -27.14 -18.75 9.29
C ASP A 477 -28.26 -19.39 10.16
N PRO A 478 -28.74 -20.60 9.87
CA PRO A 478 -29.64 -21.26 10.77
C PRO A 478 -28.85 -21.61 12.03
N ARG A 479 -29.19 -20.93 13.11
CA ARG A 479 -28.69 -21.03 14.49
C ARG A 479 -28.24 -22.42 14.91
#